data_ca6f5d3a4156e7861c8097cebce78546
#
_entry.id   ca6f5d3a4156e7861c8097cebce78546
#
_cell.length_a   1.000
_cell.length_b   1.000
_cell.length_c   1.000
_cell.angle_alpha   90.00
_cell.angle_beta   90.00
_cell.angle_gamma   90.00
#
_symmetry.space_group_name_H-M   'P 1'
#
loop_
_entity.id
_entity.type
_entity.pdbx_description
1 polymer ?
#
loop_
_entity_poly.entity_id
_entity_poly.type
_entity_poly.pdbx_seq_one_letter_code
_entity_poly.pdbx_strand_id
1 'polypeptide(L)'
;MKARRWWTAVVVVGAVALGGVAVASVVAHLPPSVGDCVEAGRRPAISPDYAGVVMPPNIAPLNFVVKELGSAYLVKVRGDGEPQFQVYGKSSSIVLPPEKWRRLLDGKPKAVHFDVFVKGEDGRWVRYETVSAAVAPEKIDPYLFYRKIKPMYNSWGPITWHQRNIETFQEDCLLDNAKMDDRKGCMNCHAFYENRPDMMVVQIRGPHGGMLMFKDGKLEKLETRTPRNKAPASVGSWHPSGRLAAFSINKVVQVFHMAGSEVRDVIDMNSDLIIYSVDDKAVTSTPRITQPEFLEAFPQWSTDGKYLYFCRAPKYWTDNDAMPLDQFRDVRYSLMRISYDIDTGQWGDVETVLSAEKMGMSITEPRFSPDGRWCVMCLCSYSYQGSFKADADLYILDTASGECRPMECNSDQSESWHSWSSNGRWLAFSSRRRDGQFLKTYFSYVDETGKSHKPLLLPQEDPTDHDYTILAFHLPELVKGPMPVGARDILNVIQESELVTGDAMTGASPRAAGSAAPGAYKTPGGDKR
;
A
#
# COMPACT_ATOMS: atom_id res chain seq x y z
N MET A 1 -16.26 -73.75 -20.97
CA MET A 1 -15.44 -73.53 -19.76
C MET A 1 -14.04 -72.87 -20.02
N LYS A 2 -13.64 -72.61 -21.29
CA LYS A 2 -12.32 -72.01 -21.59
C LYS A 2 -12.30 -70.45 -21.66
N ALA A 3 -13.43 -69.80 -21.86
CA ALA A 3 -13.49 -68.34 -21.98
C ALA A 3 -13.42 -67.56 -20.62
N ARG A 4 -13.82 -68.18 -19.50
CA ARG A 4 -13.84 -67.54 -18.18
C ARG A 4 -12.47 -67.38 -17.52
N ARG A 5 -11.46 -68.17 -17.94
CA ARG A 5 -10.12 -68.12 -17.39
C ARG A 5 -9.25 -66.97 -18.00
N TRP A 6 -9.59 -66.54 -19.19
CA TRP A 6 -8.85 -65.46 -19.85
C TRP A 6 -9.21 -64.07 -19.27
N TRP A 7 -10.46 -63.88 -18.88
CA TRP A 7 -10.90 -62.60 -18.29
C TRP A 7 -10.31 -62.35 -16.89
N THR A 8 -10.11 -63.36 -16.10
CA THR A 8 -9.50 -63.25 -14.78
C THR A 8 -8.01 -62.94 -14.88
N ALA A 9 -7.30 -63.49 -15.85
CA ALA A 9 -5.88 -63.19 -16.06
C ALA A 9 -5.67 -61.74 -16.56
N VAL A 10 -6.51 -61.22 -17.46
CA VAL A 10 -6.42 -59.86 -17.98
C VAL A 10 -6.76 -58.82 -16.88
N VAL A 11 -7.74 -59.10 -16.04
CA VAL A 11 -8.10 -58.20 -14.92
C VAL A 11 -7.03 -58.18 -13.84
N VAL A 12 -6.39 -59.29 -13.51
CA VAL A 12 -5.29 -59.31 -12.52
C VAL A 12 -4.03 -58.65 -13.06
N VAL A 13 -3.67 -58.82 -14.35
CA VAL A 13 -2.53 -58.12 -14.95
C VAL A 13 -2.82 -56.64 -15.09
N GLY A 14 -4.06 -56.23 -15.43
CA GLY A 14 -4.45 -54.81 -15.45
C GLY A 14 -4.42 -54.14 -14.08
N ALA A 15 -4.89 -54.85 -13.05
CA ALA A 15 -4.87 -54.33 -11.65
C ALA A 15 -3.44 -54.19 -11.08
N VAL A 16 -2.54 -55.13 -11.41
CA VAL A 16 -1.13 -55.08 -11.00
C VAL A 16 -0.40 -53.98 -11.78
N ALA A 17 -0.68 -53.77 -13.08
CA ALA A 17 -0.10 -52.68 -13.85
C ALA A 17 -0.57 -51.31 -13.38
N LEU A 18 -1.87 -51.12 -13.10
CA LEU A 18 -2.42 -49.90 -12.55
C LEU A 18 -1.92 -49.64 -11.13
N GLY A 19 -1.84 -50.66 -10.29
CA GLY A 19 -1.27 -50.57 -8.96
C GLY A 19 0.23 -50.22 -9.00
N GLY A 20 0.99 -50.82 -9.91
CA GLY A 20 2.41 -50.54 -10.13
C GLY A 20 2.67 -49.12 -10.64
N VAL A 21 1.84 -48.60 -11.56
CA VAL A 21 1.92 -47.22 -12.05
C VAL A 21 1.54 -46.22 -10.92
N ALA A 22 0.50 -46.51 -10.15
CA ALA A 22 0.11 -45.67 -9.02
C ALA A 22 1.19 -45.63 -7.92
N VAL A 23 1.79 -46.77 -7.57
CA VAL A 23 2.89 -46.86 -6.61
C VAL A 23 4.15 -46.17 -7.16
N ALA A 24 4.49 -46.38 -8.43
CA ALA A 24 5.61 -45.69 -9.06
C ALA A 24 5.41 -44.18 -9.14
N SER A 25 4.18 -43.72 -9.41
CA SER A 25 3.84 -42.28 -9.41
C SER A 25 3.90 -41.69 -7.99
N VAL A 26 3.48 -42.43 -6.96
CA VAL A 26 3.58 -42.00 -5.56
C VAL A 26 5.04 -41.97 -5.08
N VAL A 27 5.84 -42.97 -5.43
CA VAL A 27 7.27 -43.03 -5.07
C VAL A 27 8.09 -41.96 -5.81
N ALA A 28 7.72 -41.63 -7.06
CA ALA A 28 8.41 -40.56 -7.81
C ALA A 28 8.19 -39.15 -7.25
N HIS A 29 7.20 -38.97 -6.36
CA HIS A 29 6.89 -37.70 -5.69
C HIS A 29 7.31 -37.66 -4.22
N LEU A 30 7.86 -38.73 -3.68
CA LEU A 30 8.42 -38.70 -2.33
C LEU A 30 9.73 -37.89 -2.33
N PRO A 31 9.85 -36.92 -1.40
CA PRO A 31 11.08 -36.16 -1.29
C PRO A 31 12.24 -37.10 -0.96
N PRO A 32 13.42 -36.90 -1.56
CA PRO A 32 14.59 -37.74 -1.33
C PRO A 32 15.05 -37.63 0.14
N SER A 33 15.57 -38.73 0.66
CA SER A 33 16.37 -38.66 1.88
C SER A 33 17.69 -37.96 1.56
N VAL A 34 17.88 -36.76 2.10
CA VAL A 34 19.15 -36.04 1.98
C VAL A 34 20.01 -36.43 3.17
N GLY A 35 20.84 -37.48 3.03
CA GLY A 35 21.76 -37.94 4.08
C GLY A 35 23.06 -37.14 4.02
N ASP A 36 23.95 -37.53 3.12
CA ASP A 36 25.23 -36.85 2.93
C ASP A 36 25.08 -35.62 2.03
N CYS A 37 25.25 -34.42 2.59
CA CYS A 37 25.24 -33.16 1.84
C CYS A 37 26.53 -32.37 2.11
N VAL A 38 26.90 -31.55 1.15
CA VAL A 38 28.00 -30.58 1.29
C VAL A 38 27.42 -29.33 1.97
N GLU A 39 28.05 -28.85 3.03
CA GLU A 39 27.66 -27.59 3.66
C GLU A 39 28.17 -26.40 2.83
N ALA A 40 27.27 -25.46 2.48
CA ALA A 40 27.64 -24.27 1.73
C ALA A 40 28.37 -23.21 2.57
N GLY A 41 28.23 -23.25 3.91
CA GLY A 41 28.82 -22.27 4.84
C GLY A 41 28.27 -20.83 4.66
N ARG A 42 27.14 -20.68 3.98
CA ARG A 42 26.45 -19.41 3.77
C ARG A 42 24.94 -19.62 3.62
N ARG A 43 24.17 -18.54 3.74
CA ARG A 43 22.74 -18.56 3.42
C ARG A 43 22.51 -18.71 1.92
N PRO A 44 21.37 -19.33 1.52
CA PRO A 44 20.97 -19.36 0.13
C PRO A 44 20.55 -17.95 -0.34
N ALA A 45 20.82 -17.61 -1.58
CA ALA A 45 20.20 -16.46 -2.20
C ALA A 45 18.74 -16.82 -2.55
N ILE A 46 17.80 -16.15 -1.92
CA ILE A 46 16.35 -16.33 -2.18
C ILE A 46 15.68 -14.99 -2.51
N SER A 47 14.57 -15.06 -3.22
CA SER A 47 13.76 -13.87 -3.59
C SER A 47 12.28 -14.17 -3.43
N PRO A 48 11.53 -13.42 -2.60
CA PRO A 48 12.00 -12.37 -1.68
C PRO A 48 12.96 -12.88 -0.60
N ASP A 49 13.82 -11.98 -0.06
CA ASP A 49 14.71 -12.31 1.06
C ASP A 49 13.97 -12.23 2.40
N TYR A 50 13.66 -13.38 2.95
CA TYR A 50 12.99 -13.53 4.24
C TYR A 50 13.93 -13.63 5.45
N ALA A 51 15.24 -13.59 5.25
CA ALA A 51 16.19 -13.68 6.36
C ALA A 51 16.04 -12.47 7.32
N GLY A 52 15.67 -12.75 8.57
CA GLY A 52 15.56 -11.73 9.62
C GLY A 52 14.34 -10.80 9.50
N VAL A 53 13.35 -11.09 8.65
CA VAL A 53 12.08 -10.36 8.66
C VAL A 53 11.27 -10.72 9.90
N VAL A 54 10.40 -9.81 10.32
CA VAL A 54 9.33 -10.10 11.28
C VAL A 54 8.04 -10.21 10.49
N MET A 55 7.34 -11.33 10.63
CA MET A 55 6.10 -11.61 9.90
C MET A 55 4.91 -11.73 10.85
N PRO A 56 3.68 -11.39 10.40
CA PRO A 56 2.47 -11.60 11.20
C PRO A 56 2.10 -13.08 11.26
N PRO A 57 1.48 -13.53 12.37
CA PRO A 57 1.07 -14.93 12.54
C PRO A 57 -0.09 -15.37 11.63
N ASN A 58 -0.70 -14.42 10.92
CA ASN A 58 -1.85 -14.66 10.04
C ASN A 58 -1.58 -14.29 8.57
N ILE A 59 -0.34 -14.40 8.12
CA ILE A 59 0.05 -14.08 6.74
C ILE A 59 -0.10 -15.30 5.81
N ALA A 60 -0.32 -15.06 4.52
CA ALA A 60 -0.27 -16.06 3.45
C ALA A 60 1.12 -16.73 3.38
N PRO A 61 1.24 -17.91 2.73
CA PRO A 61 2.51 -18.60 2.56
C PRO A 61 3.62 -17.69 2.01
N LEU A 62 4.79 -17.77 2.62
CA LEU A 62 5.98 -17.04 2.18
C LEU A 62 6.65 -17.80 1.02
N ASN A 63 6.04 -17.79 -0.15
CA ASN A 63 6.60 -18.38 -1.36
C ASN A 63 7.83 -17.60 -1.81
N PHE A 64 8.84 -18.31 -2.35
CA PHE A 64 10.09 -17.68 -2.79
C PHE A 64 10.76 -18.46 -3.93
N VAL A 65 11.69 -17.80 -4.60
CA VAL A 65 12.55 -18.41 -5.62
C VAL A 65 13.94 -18.61 -5.00
N VAL A 66 14.48 -19.82 -5.11
CA VAL A 66 15.89 -20.09 -4.81
C VAL A 66 16.72 -19.64 -6.01
N LYS A 67 17.63 -18.68 -5.81
CA LYS A 67 18.49 -18.13 -6.89
C LYS A 67 19.77 -18.92 -7.10
N GLU A 68 19.98 -20.00 -6.34
CA GLU A 68 21.11 -20.93 -6.51
C GLU A 68 20.88 -21.85 -7.70
N LEU A 69 21.93 -22.12 -8.48
CA LEU A 69 21.87 -23.01 -9.63
C LEU A 69 21.81 -24.47 -9.19
N GLY A 70 20.85 -25.22 -9.73
CA GLY A 70 20.70 -26.64 -9.40
C GLY A 70 19.70 -27.37 -10.26
N SER A 71 19.74 -28.70 -10.23
CA SER A 71 18.85 -29.59 -10.98
C SER A 71 17.59 -30.01 -10.20
N ALA A 72 17.62 -29.84 -8.86
CA ALA A 72 16.49 -30.07 -7.97
C ALA A 72 16.65 -29.27 -6.66
N TYR A 73 15.53 -29.00 -6.03
CA TYR A 73 15.42 -28.17 -4.82
C TYR A 73 14.58 -28.90 -3.76
N LEU A 74 15.04 -28.88 -2.54
CA LEU A 74 14.31 -29.37 -1.38
C LEU A 74 14.34 -28.30 -0.30
N VAL A 75 13.17 -27.94 0.22
CA VAL A 75 13.03 -27.00 1.34
C VAL A 75 12.27 -27.70 2.46
N LYS A 76 12.88 -27.78 3.63
CA LYS A 76 12.24 -28.25 4.85
C LYS A 76 11.78 -27.03 5.64
N VAL A 77 10.51 -27.02 6.06
CA VAL A 77 9.90 -25.90 6.79
C VAL A 77 9.55 -26.36 8.20
N ARG A 78 9.97 -25.58 9.17
CA ARG A 78 9.73 -25.87 10.59
C ARG A 78 9.42 -24.59 11.39
N GLY A 79 8.75 -24.77 12.52
CA GLY A 79 8.67 -23.79 13.59
C GLY A 79 9.84 -23.98 14.58
N ASP A 80 9.54 -23.92 15.88
CA ASP A 80 10.56 -24.03 16.96
C ASP A 80 11.09 -25.46 17.19
N GLY A 81 10.71 -26.44 16.37
CA GLY A 81 11.10 -27.85 16.51
C GLY A 81 11.51 -28.49 15.19
N GLU A 82 11.22 -29.79 15.07
CA GLU A 82 11.50 -30.60 13.88
C GLU A 82 10.72 -30.14 12.64
N PRO A 83 11.20 -30.46 11.42
CA PRO A 83 10.51 -30.14 10.18
C PRO A 83 9.07 -30.64 10.15
N GLN A 84 8.11 -29.74 9.95
CA GLN A 84 6.67 -30.09 9.92
C GLN A 84 6.22 -30.49 8.51
N PHE A 85 6.86 -29.92 7.48
CA PHE A 85 6.65 -30.32 6.09
C PHE A 85 7.84 -29.94 5.22
N GLN A 86 7.84 -30.48 4.01
CA GLN A 86 8.86 -30.19 3.02
C GLN A 86 8.26 -30.02 1.63
N VAL A 87 8.95 -29.24 0.80
CA VAL A 87 8.65 -29.01 -0.61
C VAL A 87 9.84 -29.50 -1.43
N TYR A 88 9.59 -30.33 -2.43
CA TYR A 88 10.61 -30.89 -3.33
C TYR A 88 10.18 -30.72 -4.77
N GLY A 89 11.10 -30.36 -5.63
CA GLY A 89 10.85 -30.24 -7.07
C GLY A 89 12.09 -29.89 -7.88
N LYS A 90 11.91 -29.80 -9.19
CA LYS A 90 12.96 -29.35 -10.13
C LYS A 90 12.93 -27.85 -10.38
N SER A 91 11.84 -27.20 -10.03
CA SER A 91 11.70 -25.74 -10.11
C SER A 91 12.39 -25.07 -8.93
N SER A 92 13.09 -23.97 -9.20
CA SER A 92 13.63 -23.09 -8.14
C SER A 92 12.54 -22.27 -7.45
N SER A 93 11.31 -22.17 -8.01
CA SER A 93 10.16 -21.55 -7.37
C SER A 93 9.59 -22.48 -6.31
N ILE A 94 9.65 -22.06 -5.08
CA ILE A 94 9.17 -22.79 -3.91
C ILE A 94 7.79 -22.25 -3.55
N VAL A 95 6.77 -23.07 -3.76
CA VAL A 95 5.37 -22.77 -3.41
C VAL A 95 4.97 -23.63 -2.20
N LEU A 96 4.69 -22.98 -1.09
CA LEU A 96 4.36 -23.65 0.17
C LEU A 96 2.87 -24.03 0.18
N PRO A 97 2.50 -25.29 0.54
CA PRO A 97 1.10 -25.68 0.62
C PRO A 97 0.34 -24.86 1.67
N PRO A 98 -0.74 -24.13 1.30
CA PRO A 98 -1.43 -23.21 2.22
C PRO A 98 -1.95 -23.86 3.50
N GLU A 99 -2.50 -25.08 3.40
CA GLU A 99 -3.01 -25.81 4.57
C GLU A 99 -1.89 -26.19 5.56
N LYS A 100 -0.73 -26.61 5.04
CA LYS A 100 0.42 -26.96 5.89
C LYS A 100 1.02 -25.72 6.53
N TRP A 101 1.08 -24.62 5.76
CA TRP A 101 1.51 -23.33 6.25
C TRP A 101 0.60 -22.82 7.38
N ARG A 102 -0.71 -22.84 7.17
CA ARG A 102 -1.68 -22.44 8.20
C ARG A 102 -1.53 -23.28 9.48
N ARG A 103 -1.42 -24.60 9.35
CA ARG A 103 -1.23 -25.50 10.49
C ARG A 103 0.06 -25.21 11.25
N LEU A 104 1.15 -24.85 10.54
CA LEU A 104 2.40 -24.41 11.15
C LEU A 104 2.18 -23.16 12.02
N LEU A 105 1.52 -22.13 11.48
CA LEU A 105 1.27 -20.89 12.19
C LEU A 105 0.25 -21.03 13.33
N ASP A 106 -0.73 -21.91 13.21
CA ASP A 106 -1.69 -22.24 14.30
C ASP A 106 -0.95 -22.81 15.52
N GLY A 107 0.22 -23.43 15.33
CA GLY A 107 1.13 -23.87 16.39
C GLY A 107 1.81 -22.73 17.14
N LYS A 108 1.60 -21.46 16.71
CA LYS A 108 2.18 -20.25 17.30
C LYS A 108 3.70 -20.31 17.50
N PRO A 109 4.48 -20.65 16.47
CA PRO A 109 5.93 -20.66 16.57
C PRO A 109 6.46 -19.24 16.78
N LYS A 110 7.60 -19.10 17.47
CA LYS A 110 8.29 -17.80 17.61
C LYS A 110 9.04 -17.40 16.34
N ALA A 111 9.40 -18.40 15.52
CA ALA A 111 10.02 -18.19 14.23
C ALA A 111 9.66 -19.33 13.26
N VAL A 112 9.71 -19.01 11.97
CA VAL A 112 9.65 -20.00 10.89
C VAL A 112 11.03 -20.10 10.25
N HIS A 113 11.46 -21.34 10.03
CA HIS A 113 12.77 -21.67 9.51
C HIS A 113 12.64 -22.43 8.20
N PHE A 114 13.46 -22.04 7.23
CA PHE A 114 13.57 -22.69 5.92
C PHE A 114 14.98 -23.28 5.78
N ASP A 115 15.09 -24.60 5.80
CA ASP A 115 16.33 -25.31 5.52
C ASP A 115 16.34 -25.66 4.03
N VAL A 116 17.22 -25.01 3.28
CA VAL A 116 17.28 -25.08 1.80
C VAL A 116 18.40 -26.00 1.37
N PHE A 117 18.05 -26.95 0.48
CA PHE A 117 18.97 -27.89 -0.14
C PHE A 117 18.84 -27.77 -1.66
N VAL A 118 19.96 -27.70 -2.36
CA VAL A 118 20.03 -27.61 -3.82
C VAL A 118 20.88 -28.76 -4.34
N LYS A 119 20.38 -29.48 -5.34
CA LYS A 119 21.12 -30.56 -5.99
C LYS A 119 21.93 -29.99 -7.15
N GLY A 120 23.26 -30.07 -7.04
CA GLY A 120 24.15 -29.64 -8.11
C GLY A 120 24.06 -30.51 -9.37
N GLU A 121 24.71 -30.11 -10.43
CA GLU A 121 24.80 -30.86 -11.70
C GLU A 121 25.58 -32.17 -11.51
N ASP A 122 26.50 -32.21 -10.55
CA ASP A 122 27.25 -33.39 -10.16
C ASP A 122 26.41 -34.41 -9.37
N GLY A 123 25.16 -34.12 -9.12
CA GLY A 123 24.21 -34.96 -8.42
C GLY A 123 24.30 -34.91 -6.89
N ARG A 124 25.27 -34.17 -6.32
CA ARG A 124 25.39 -34.00 -4.87
C ARG A 124 24.43 -32.94 -4.36
N TRP A 125 23.97 -33.09 -3.11
CA TRP A 125 23.18 -32.12 -2.41
C TRP A 125 24.08 -31.13 -1.67
N VAL A 126 23.76 -29.84 -1.79
CA VAL A 126 24.36 -28.74 -1.03
C VAL A 126 23.33 -28.24 -0.04
N ARG A 127 23.69 -28.20 1.25
CA ARG A 127 22.88 -27.63 2.33
C ARG A 127 23.33 -26.21 2.60
N TYR A 128 22.38 -25.27 2.65
CA TYR A 128 22.64 -23.89 3.01
C TYR A 128 22.31 -23.62 4.46
N GLU A 129 22.85 -22.52 5.02
CA GLU A 129 22.45 -22.03 6.33
C GLU A 129 20.96 -21.71 6.37
N THR A 130 20.32 -21.98 7.49
CA THR A 130 18.89 -21.79 7.68
C THR A 130 18.48 -20.32 7.50
N VAL A 131 17.46 -20.09 6.70
CA VAL A 131 16.77 -18.80 6.62
C VAL A 131 15.69 -18.76 7.69
N SER A 132 15.67 -17.72 8.51
CA SER A 132 14.72 -17.59 9.62
C SER A 132 13.95 -16.28 9.53
N ALA A 133 12.63 -16.36 9.72
CA ALA A 133 11.71 -15.24 9.87
C ALA A 133 11.08 -15.29 11.26
N ALA A 134 11.19 -14.23 12.04
CA ALA A 134 10.51 -14.15 13.34
C ALA A 134 9.00 -13.99 13.15
N VAL A 135 8.20 -14.55 14.05
CA VAL A 135 6.75 -14.40 14.07
C VAL A 135 6.35 -13.44 15.18
N ALA A 136 5.71 -12.35 14.83
CA ALA A 136 5.19 -11.40 15.80
C ALA A 136 4.04 -12.01 16.62
N PRO A 137 3.84 -11.59 17.87
CA PRO A 137 2.70 -12.04 18.66
C PRO A 137 1.36 -11.47 18.15
N GLU A 138 1.37 -10.28 17.54
CA GLU A 138 0.16 -9.60 17.10
C GLU A 138 -0.16 -9.86 15.62
N LYS A 139 -1.43 -10.15 15.38
CA LYS A 139 -1.97 -10.26 14.01
C LYS A 139 -1.92 -8.92 13.30
N ILE A 140 -1.81 -8.97 11.99
CA ILE A 140 -2.08 -7.82 11.11
C ILE A 140 -3.55 -7.84 10.68
N ASP A 141 -4.13 -6.70 10.30
CA ASP A 141 -5.48 -6.69 9.74
C ASP A 141 -5.55 -7.58 8.49
N PRO A 142 -6.63 -8.36 8.32
CA PRO A 142 -6.68 -9.43 7.32
C PRO A 142 -6.82 -8.95 5.88
N TYR A 143 -7.14 -7.66 5.65
CA TYR A 143 -7.31 -7.11 4.31
C TYR A 143 -6.40 -5.92 4.06
N LEU A 144 -5.97 -5.81 2.81
CA LEU A 144 -5.21 -4.70 2.27
C LEU A 144 -5.98 -4.10 1.10
N PHE A 145 -6.18 -2.78 1.13
CA PHE A 145 -6.65 -2.01 -0.01
C PHE A 145 -5.49 -1.28 -0.66
N TYR A 146 -5.44 -1.28 -1.97
CA TYR A 146 -4.40 -0.59 -2.73
C TYR A 146 -4.82 -0.44 -4.20
N ARG A 147 -4.13 0.44 -4.89
CA ARG A 147 -4.30 0.56 -6.34
C ARG A 147 -3.09 0.01 -7.08
N LYS A 148 -3.34 -0.59 -8.25
CA LYS A 148 -2.29 -0.92 -9.21
C LYS A 148 -2.31 0.13 -10.32
N ILE A 149 -1.15 0.72 -10.60
CA ILE A 149 -0.99 1.74 -11.64
C ILE A 149 0.27 1.47 -12.45
N LYS A 150 0.27 1.91 -13.72
CA LYS A 150 1.51 1.98 -14.49
C LYS A 150 2.29 3.22 -14.06
N PRO A 151 3.57 3.12 -13.68
CA PRO A 151 4.37 4.26 -13.24
C PRO A 151 4.85 5.14 -14.40
N MET A 152 4.24 5.04 -15.57
CA MET A 152 4.67 5.63 -16.83
C MET A 152 4.10 7.03 -17.05
N TYR A 153 4.57 7.70 -18.11
CA TYR A 153 4.30 9.08 -18.54
C TYR A 153 2.83 9.43 -18.83
N ASN A 154 1.91 8.52 -18.60
CA ASN A 154 0.49 8.74 -18.81
C ASN A 154 -0.26 8.73 -17.47
N SER A 155 -0.74 9.89 -17.04
CA SER A 155 -1.51 10.06 -15.80
C SER A 155 -2.84 9.29 -15.80
N TRP A 156 -3.34 8.94 -16.97
CA TRP A 156 -4.63 8.30 -17.19
C TRP A 156 -4.51 6.85 -17.72
N GLY A 157 -3.36 6.24 -17.52
CA GLY A 157 -3.15 4.82 -17.83
C GLY A 157 -4.11 3.92 -17.04
N PRO A 158 -4.08 2.60 -17.27
CA PRO A 158 -4.88 1.67 -16.49
C PRO A 158 -4.61 1.84 -14.99
N ILE A 159 -5.69 2.12 -14.25
CA ILE A 159 -5.70 2.21 -12.80
C ILE A 159 -6.76 1.24 -12.31
N THR A 160 -6.37 0.34 -11.42
CA THR A 160 -7.30 -0.60 -10.79
C THR A 160 -7.20 -0.48 -9.28
N TRP A 161 -8.34 -0.60 -8.61
CA TRP A 161 -8.44 -0.55 -7.15
C TRP A 161 -8.80 -1.94 -6.64
N HIS A 162 -8.02 -2.44 -5.70
CA HIS A 162 -8.07 -3.82 -5.23
C HIS A 162 -8.28 -3.91 -3.73
N GLN A 163 -8.98 -4.96 -3.32
CA GLN A 163 -8.91 -5.50 -1.96
C GLN A 163 -8.25 -6.87 -2.00
N ARG A 164 -7.38 -7.13 -1.07
CA ARG A 164 -6.66 -8.39 -0.96
C ARG A 164 -6.75 -8.97 0.43
N ASN A 165 -7.16 -10.21 0.53
CA ASN A 165 -7.00 -10.99 1.75
C ASN A 165 -5.53 -11.38 1.90
N ILE A 166 -4.85 -10.86 2.92
CA ILE A 166 -3.42 -11.11 3.13
C ILE A 166 -3.13 -12.43 3.86
N GLU A 167 -4.14 -13.09 4.41
CA GLU A 167 -4.04 -14.44 4.98
C GLU A 167 -4.06 -15.53 3.91
N THR A 168 -4.52 -15.15 2.71
CA THR A 168 -4.56 -15.96 1.50
C THR A 168 -3.98 -15.17 0.34
N PHE A 169 -4.17 -15.68 -0.90
CA PHE A 169 -3.79 -14.94 -2.11
C PHE A 169 -4.99 -14.35 -2.84
N GLN A 170 -6.20 -14.44 -2.23
CA GLN A 170 -7.42 -13.92 -2.85
C GLN A 170 -7.35 -12.40 -2.99
N GLU A 171 -7.57 -11.93 -4.20
CA GLU A 171 -7.57 -10.52 -4.57
C GLU A 171 -8.79 -10.24 -5.46
N ASP A 172 -9.57 -9.22 -5.10
CA ASP A 172 -10.71 -8.76 -5.87
C ASP A 172 -10.43 -7.37 -6.44
N CYS A 173 -10.70 -7.18 -7.72
CA CYS A 173 -10.67 -5.86 -8.35
C CYS A 173 -12.02 -5.17 -8.12
N LEU A 174 -12.04 -4.16 -7.26
CA LEU A 174 -13.24 -3.39 -6.93
C LEU A 174 -13.61 -2.36 -7.98
N LEU A 175 -12.61 -1.78 -8.64
CA LEU A 175 -12.83 -0.79 -9.68
C LEU A 175 -11.70 -0.81 -10.70
N ASP A 176 -12.07 -0.73 -11.97
CA ASP A 176 -11.17 -0.63 -13.11
C ASP A 176 -11.57 0.59 -13.93
N ASN A 177 -10.70 1.58 -14.08
CA ASN A 177 -11.00 2.78 -14.83
C ASN A 177 -11.25 2.53 -16.33
N ALA A 178 -10.81 1.38 -16.85
CA ALA A 178 -11.14 0.98 -18.22
C ALA A 178 -12.63 0.67 -18.42
N LYS A 179 -13.36 0.42 -17.32
CA LYS A 179 -14.83 0.22 -17.33
C LYS A 179 -15.61 1.51 -17.15
N MET A 180 -14.95 2.62 -16.84
CA MET A 180 -15.55 3.95 -16.87
C MET A 180 -15.64 4.44 -18.32
N ASP A 181 -16.67 5.24 -18.60
CA ASP A 181 -16.82 5.86 -19.92
C ASP A 181 -15.57 6.66 -20.26
N ASP A 182 -15.15 6.57 -21.53
CA ASP A 182 -14.00 7.24 -22.13
C ASP A 182 -12.59 6.90 -21.52
N ARG A 183 -12.49 6.00 -20.55
CA ARG A 183 -11.24 5.58 -19.89
C ARG A 183 -10.42 6.72 -19.27
N LYS A 184 -11.06 7.83 -18.93
CA LYS A 184 -10.41 9.02 -18.37
C LYS A 184 -10.64 9.21 -16.86
N GLY A 185 -11.32 8.27 -16.22
CA GLY A 185 -11.49 8.29 -14.78
C GLY A 185 -10.17 7.98 -14.05
N CYS A 186 -9.85 8.76 -13.04
CA CYS A 186 -8.75 8.47 -12.11
C CYS A 186 -9.34 8.20 -10.73
N MET A 187 -8.90 7.12 -10.09
CA MET A 187 -9.19 6.82 -8.70
C MET A 187 -7.96 7.18 -7.89
N ASN A 188 -8.14 8.10 -6.96
CA ASN A 188 -7.03 8.58 -6.15
C ASN A 188 -7.17 8.17 -4.68
N CYS A 189 -6.74 9.04 -3.82
CA CYS A 189 -6.63 8.85 -2.41
C CYS A 189 -7.92 8.31 -1.79
N HIS A 190 -7.81 7.20 -1.10
CA HIS A 190 -8.86 6.66 -0.24
C HIS A 190 -8.44 6.84 1.22
N ALA A 191 -9.41 6.82 2.11
CA ALA A 191 -9.20 6.86 3.55
C ALA A 191 -10.30 6.07 4.26
N PHE A 192 -9.93 5.04 4.99
CA PHE A 192 -10.84 4.28 5.84
C PHE A 192 -10.94 4.93 7.21
N TYR A 193 -12.14 4.90 7.79
CA TYR A 193 -12.36 5.29 9.16
C TYR A 193 -11.97 4.15 10.10
N GLU A 194 -10.94 4.35 10.93
CA GLU A 194 -10.47 3.36 11.92
C GLU A 194 -10.27 1.93 11.37
N ASN A 195 -9.71 1.82 10.16
CA ASN A 195 -9.52 0.54 9.45
C ASN A 195 -10.84 -0.25 9.21
N ARG A 196 -12.00 0.41 9.24
CA ARG A 196 -13.31 -0.23 9.06
C ARG A 196 -13.66 -0.33 7.58
N PRO A 197 -14.08 -1.52 7.09
CA PRO A 197 -14.42 -1.71 5.67
C PRO A 197 -15.77 -1.09 5.29
N ASP A 198 -16.63 -0.78 6.26
CA ASP A 198 -17.96 -0.23 6.09
C ASP A 198 -18.03 1.30 6.16
N MET A 199 -16.86 1.96 6.30
CA MET A 199 -16.79 3.43 6.32
C MET A 199 -15.50 3.92 5.69
N MET A 200 -15.61 4.54 4.51
CA MET A 200 -14.47 5.06 3.76
C MET A 200 -14.87 6.13 2.77
N VAL A 201 -13.88 6.86 2.29
CA VAL A 201 -13.98 7.79 1.16
C VAL A 201 -12.93 7.47 0.11
N VAL A 202 -13.25 7.70 -1.16
CA VAL A 202 -12.29 7.65 -2.27
C VAL A 202 -12.58 8.74 -3.29
N GLN A 203 -11.53 9.43 -3.74
CA GLN A 203 -11.64 10.44 -4.77
C GLN A 203 -11.74 9.82 -6.16
N ILE A 204 -12.76 10.20 -6.91
CA ILE A 204 -12.90 9.90 -8.33
C ILE A 204 -12.68 11.20 -9.13
N ARG A 205 -11.83 11.15 -10.14
CA ARG A 205 -11.58 12.26 -11.08
C ARG A 205 -12.01 11.87 -12.47
N GLY A 206 -12.28 12.85 -13.30
CA GLY A 206 -12.71 12.67 -14.68
C GLY A 206 -14.15 13.10 -14.87
N PRO A 207 -14.81 12.67 -15.97
CA PRO A 207 -16.18 13.08 -16.30
C PRO A 207 -17.22 12.78 -15.22
N HIS A 208 -17.05 11.64 -14.52
CA HIS A 208 -17.90 11.22 -13.42
C HIS A 208 -17.29 11.57 -12.04
N GLY A 209 -16.45 12.62 -11.99
CA GLY A 209 -15.71 12.99 -10.79
C GLY A 209 -16.58 13.37 -9.61
N GLY A 210 -16.09 13.09 -8.41
CA GLY A 210 -16.70 13.37 -7.12
C GLY A 210 -15.96 12.63 -6.01
N MET A 211 -16.38 12.83 -4.78
CA MET A 211 -15.93 12.02 -3.65
C MET A 211 -16.94 10.89 -3.43
N LEU A 212 -16.50 9.65 -3.61
CA LEU A 212 -17.32 8.50 -3.27
C LEU A 212 -17.18 8.23 -1.77
N MET A 213 -18.29 8.22 -1.05
CA MET A 213 -18.35 7.89 0.38
C MET A 213 -19.15 6.60 0.55
N PHE A 214 -18.56 5.65 1.27
CA PHE A 214 -19.26 4.50 1.78
C PHE A 214 -19.42 4.62 3.29
N LYS A 215 -20.64 4.59 3.79
CA LYS A 215 -20.98 4.67 5.21
C LYS A 215 -22.30 4.01 5.48
N ASP A 216 -22.38 3.18 6.54
CA ASP A 216 -23.60 2.55 7.03
C ASP A 216 -24.41 1.81 5.94
N GLY A 217 -23.68 1.09 5.07
CA GLY A 217 -24.27 0.32 3.96
C GLY A 217 -24.71 1.16 2.75
N LYS A 218 -24.50 2.47 2.77
CA LYS A 218 -24.81 3.37 1.65
C LYS A 218 -23.54 3.80 0.93
N LEU A 219 -23.63 3.81 -0.38
CA LEU A 219 -22.61 4.35 -1.26
C LEU A 219 -23.19 5.61 -1.92
N GLU A 220 -22.57 6.77 -1.64
CA GLU A 220 -23.02 8.06 -2.15
C GLU A 220 -21.86 8.76 -2.87
N LYS A 221 -22.18 9.52 -3.92
CA LYS A 221 -21.22 10.37 -4.62
C LYS A 221 -21.43 11.83 -4.21
N LEU A 222 -20.43 12.39 -3.54
CA LEU A 222 -20.49 13.73 -2.94
C LEU A 222 -19.84 14.77 -3.84
N GLU A 223 -20.47 15.94 -3.92
CA GLU A 223 -19.84 17.14 -4.47
C GLU A 223 -19.08 17.87 -3.35
N THR A 224 -17.79 17.97 -3.49
CA THR A 224 -16.92 18.69 -2.53
C THR A 224 -16.46 20.04 -3.04
N ARG A 225 -16.76 20.36 -4.30
CA ARG A 225 -16.54 21.69 -4.88
C ARG A 225 -17.62 22.66 -4.40
N THR A 226 -17.22 23.89 -4.22
CA THR A 226 -18.12 24.97 -3.84
C THR A 226 -17.99 26.12 -4.84
N PRO A 227 -18.90 27.10 -4.85
CA PRO A 227 -18.72 28.30 -5.67
C PRO A 227 -17.37 28.99 -5.48
N ARG A 228 -16.79 28.85 -4.29
CA ARG A 228 -15.49 29.44 -3.93
C ARG A 228 -14.31 28.52 -4.20
N ASN A 229 -14.53 27.18 -4.16
CA ASN A 229 -13.50 26.17 -4.40
C ASN A 229 -13.90 25.27 -5.58
N LYS A 230 -13.15 25.38 -6.68
CA LYS A 230 -13.43 24.63 -7.92
C LYS A 230 -12.68 23.29 -8.02
N ALA A 231 -11.71 23.04 -7.14
CA ALA A 231 -11.00 21.78 -7.12
C ALA A 231 -11.76 20.73 -6.28
N PRO A 232 -11.81 19.46 -6.72
CA PRO A 232 -12.39 18.39 -5.91
C PRO A 232 -11.47 18.04 -4.73
N ALA A 233 -12.06 17.57 -3.64
CA ALA A 233 -11.32 17.06 -2.50
C ALA A 233 -10.37 15.92 -2.90
N SER A 234 -9.25 15.80 -2.18
CA SER A 234 -8.16 14.89 -2.45
C SER A 234 -7.85 14.03 -1.20
N VAL A 235 -6.59 14.03 -0.73
CA VAL A 235 -6.17 13.29 0.47
C VAL A 235 -7.04 13.67 1.65
N GLY A 236 -7.57 12.67 2.36
CA GLY A 236 -8.49 12.90 3.46
C GLY A 236 -8.14 12.16 4.74
N SER A 237 -8.73 12.63 5.83
CA SER A 237 -8.68 12.03 7.15
C SER A 237 -10.01 12.17 7.86
N TRP A 238 -10.46 11.10 8.48
CA TRP A 238 -11.66 11.10 9.29
C TRP A 238 -11.40 11.65 10.70
N HIS A 239 -12.32 12.49 11.18
CA HIS A 239 -12.38 12.82 12.59
C HIS A 239 -12.85 11.58 13.38
N PRO A 240 -12.32 11.31 14.60
CA PRO A 240 -12.66 10.10 15.37
C PRO A 240 -14.13 10.00 15.78
N SER A 241 -14.92 11.08 15.69
CA SER A 241 -16.38 11.01 15.84
C SER A 241 -17.10 10.35 14.66
N GLY A 242 -16.44 10.18 13.50
CA GLY A 242 -17.06 9.72 12.26
C GLY A 242 -18.05 10.73 11.63
N ARG A 243 -18.16 11.95 12.18
CA ARG A 243 -19.09 12.99 11.73
C ARG A 243 -18.45 13.99 10.78
N LEU A 244 -17.12 14.11 10.81
CA LEU A 244 -16.36 15.04 9.99
C LEU A 244 -15.25 14.31 9.22
N ALA A 245 -14.94 14.81 8.03
CA ALA A 245 -13.75 14.41 7.28
C ALA A 245 -13.03 15.67 6.78
N ALA A 246 -11.72 15.75 7.04
CA ALA A 246 -10.87 16.80 6.51
C ALA A 246 -10.25 16.36 5.18
N PHE A 247 -10.17 17.26 4.22
CA PHE A 247 -9.57 16.99 2.91
C PHE A 247 -8.65 18.11 2.49
N SER A 248 -7.61 17.77 1.74
CA SER A 248 -6.88 18.77 0.96
C SER A 248 -7.52 18.94 -0.41
N ILE A 249 -7.46 20.17 -0.90
CA ILE A 249 -7.87 20.55 -2.25
C ILE A 249 -6.62 20.99 -2.96
N ASN A 250 -6.18 20.21 -3.95
CA ASN A 250 -4.89 20.44 -4.59
C ASN A 250 -5.04 20.66 -6.09
N LYS A 251 -4.32 21.65 -6.59
CA LYS A 251 -3.98 21.77 -8.01
C LYS A 251 -2.55 21.28 -8.18
N VAL A 252 -2.39 20.06 -8.69
CA VAL A 252 -1.07 19.47 -8.90
C VAL A 252 -0.68 19.42 -10.37
N VAL A 253 0.61 19.58 -10.63
CA VAL A 253 1.23 19.40 -11.94
C VAL A 253 2.33 18.33 -11.81
N GLN A 254 2.52 17.56 -12.87
CA GLN A 254 3.58 16.55 -12.93
C GLN A 254 4.63 16.96 -13.96
N VAL A 255 5.88 16.93 -13.56
CA VAL A 255 7.05 17.12 -14.43
C VAL A 255 7.73 15.77 -14.59
N PHE A 256 7.87 15.32 -15.83
CA PHE A 256 8.54 14.06 -16.14
C PHE A 256 9.99 14.31 -16.54
N HIS A 257 10.90 13.53 -15.96
CA HIS A 257 12.32 13.63 -16.24
C HIS A 257 12.73 12.67 -17.35
N MET A 258 13.53 13.16 -18.28
CA MET A 258 14.04 12.36 -19.40
C MET A 258 15.35 11.62 -19.05
N ALA A 259 15.97 11.97 -17.93
CA ALA A 259 17.23 11.40 -17.47
C ALA A 259 17.30 11.42 -15.93
N GLY A 260 18.13 10.52 -15.38
CA GLY A 260 18.29 10.37 -13.94
C GLY A 260 17.46 9.23 -13.37
N SER A 261 17.55 9.04 -12.06
CA SER A 261 16.84 7.99 -11.31
C SER A 261 15.40 8.36 -10.96
N GLU A 262 15.08 9.66 -10.96
CA GLU A 262 13.75 10.16 -10.65
C GLU A 262 12.90 10.25 -11.91
N VAL A 263 11.75 9.57 -11.91
CA VAL A 263 10.88 9.52 -13.09
C VAL A 263 10.09 10.81 -13.25
N ARG A 264 9.67 11.43 -12.14
CA ARG A 264 8.84 12.64 -12.14
C ARG A 264 8.85 13.36 -10.80
N ASP A 265 8.59 14.66 -10.86
CA ASP A 265 8.15 15.47 -9.73
C ASP A 265 6.64 15.67 -9.75
N VAL A 266 6.03 15.74 -8.57
CA VAL A 266 4.64 16.16 -8.39
C VAL A 266 4.66 17.47 -7.62
N ILE A 267 4.22 18.54 -8.29
CA ILE A 267 4.27 19.90 -7.76
C ILE A 267 2.86 20.31 -7.35
N ASP A 268 2.70 20.72 -6.11
CA ASP A 268 1.47 21.33 -5.63
C ASP A 268 1.48 22.82 -5.99
N MET A 269 0.65 23.19 -6.96
CA MET A 269 0.59 24.56 -7.47
C MET A 269 -0.24 25.48 -6.59
N ASN A 270 -1.22 24.89 -5.91
CA ASN A 270 -2.14 25.57 -4.99
C ASN A 270 -2.92 24.55 -4.18
N SER A 271 -2.93 24.69 -2.87
CA SER A 271 -3.69 23.81 -2.00
C SER A 271 -4.23 24.54 -0.78
N ASP A 272 -5.41 24.11 -0.37
CA ASP A 272 -6.13 24.54 0.82
C ASP A 272 -6.73 23.31 1.52
N LEU A 273 -7.20 23.47 2.76
CA LEU A 273 -7.92 22.42 3.48
C LEU A 273 -9.41 22.74 3.60
N ILE A 274 -10.23 21.71 3.51
CA ILE A 274 -11.67 21.77 3.77
C ILE A 274 -12.09 20.71 4.77
N ILE A 275 -13.18 20.97 5.44
CA ILE A 275 -13.86 20.04 6.34
C ILE A 275 -15.23 19.73 5.76
N TYR A 276 -15.54 18.47 5.60
CA TYR A 276 -16.84 17.98 5.21
C TYR A 276 -17.60 17.48 6.43
N SER A 277 -18.79 18.04 6.70
CA SER A 277 -19.73 17.51 7.68
C SER A 277 -20.58 16.43 7.02
N VAL A 278 -20.52 15.21 7.59
CA VAL A 278 -21.28 14.06 7.08
C VAL A 278 -22.77 14.22 7.36
N ASP A 279 -23.09 14.76 8.54
CA ASP A 279 -24.48 14.91 8.99
C ASP A 279 -25.19 16.02 8.19
N ASP A 280 -24.52 17.17 8.02
CA ASP A 280 -25.08 18.34 7.33
C ASP A 280 -24.86 18.27 5.80
N LYS A 281 -24.03 17.35 5.32
CA LYS A 281 -23.56 17.23 3.92
C LYS A 281 -22.93 18.54 3.40
N ALA A 282 -22.27 19.28 4.28
CA ALA A 282 -21.77 20.63 4.02
C ALA A 282 -20.25 20.70 4.05
N VAL A 283 -19.69 21.59 3.25
CA VAL A 283 -18.25 21.88 3.20
C VAL A 283 -17.96 23.19 3.93
N THR A 284 -17.04 23.15 4.89
CA THR A 284 -16.57 24.33 5.64
C THR A 284 -15.06 24.46 5.58
N SER A 285 -14.53 25.62 5.99
CA SER A 285 -13.12 25.86 6.22
C SER A 285 -12.90 27.05 7.13
N THR A 286 -11.65 27.37 7.44
CA THR A 286 -11.28 28.58 8.20
C THR A 286 -10.14 29.31 7.48
N PRO A 287 -10.05 30.66 7.55
CA PRO A 287 -8.95 31.42 6.96
C PRO A 287 -7.57 30.97 7.45
N ARG A 288 -7.52 30.28 8.59
CA ARG A 288 -6.27 29.83 9.21
C ARG A 288 -5.59 28.66 8.48
N ILE A 289 -6.36 27.93 7.67
CA ILE A 289 -5.91 26.77 6.87
C ILE A 289 -6.22 26.94 5.39
N THR A 290 -6.42 28.20 4.93
CA THR A 290 -6.65 28.56 3.52
C THR A 290 -5.91 29.86 3.19
N GLN A 291 -4.65 29.97 3.63
CA GLN A 291 -3.86 31.19 3.48
C GLN A 291 -3.18 31.26 2.11
N PRO A 292 -3.34 32.39 1.36
CA PRO A 292 -2.84 32.50 -0.02
C PRO A 292 -1.34 32.37 -0.18
N GLU A 293 -0.56 32.67 0.79
CA GLU A 293 0.89 32.60 0.83
C GLU A 293 1.46 31.23 1.16
N PHE A 294 0.57 30.26 1.46
CA PHE A 294 0.97 28.91 1.81
C PHE A 294 0.34 27.86 0.90
N LEU A 295 0.94 26.69 0.89
CA LEU A 295 0.40 25.42 0.40
C LEU A 295 0.03 24.57 1.61
N GLU A 296 -1.21 24.10 1.69
CA GLU A 296 -1.73 23.35 2.84
C GLU A 296 -2.30 22.01 2.37
N ALA A 297 -1.73 20.91 2.89
CA ALA A 297 -2.03 19.57 2.39
C ALA A 297 -1.97 18.51 3.50
N PHE A 298 -2.36 17.29 3.18
CA PHE A 298 -2.26 16.11 4.04
C PHE A 298 -2.88 16.31 5.43
N PRO A 299 -4.17 16.66 5.54
CA PRO A 299 -4.82 16.78 6.82
C PRO A 299 -4.88 15.42 7.52
N GLN A 300 -4.65 15.42 8.84
CA GLN A 300 -4.76 14.24 9.68
C GLN A 300 -5.31 14.64 11.05
N TRP A 301 -6.47 14.12 11.43
CA TRP A 301 -7.02 14.34 12.76
C TRP A 301 -6.21 13.58 13.81
N SER A 302 -6.03 14.20 14.97
CA SER A 302 -5.55 13.50 16.17
C SER A 302 -6.56 12.44 16.59
N THR A 303 -6.10 11.38 17.27
CA THR A 303 -6.96 10.27 17.70
C THR A 303 -8.00 10.68 18.76
N ASP A 304 -7.77 11.78 19.46
CA ASP A 304 -8.73 12.38 20.41
C ASP A 304 -9.66 13.43 19.77
N GLY A 305 -9.48 13.73 18.48
CA GLY A 305 -10.28 14.68 17.70
C GLY A 305 -10.04 16.15 18.03
N LYS A 306 -9.14 16.49 18.95
CA LYS A 306 -8.94 17.87 19.41
C LYS A 306 -8.07 18.71 18.50
N TYR A 307 -7.30 18.07 17.61
CA TYR A 307 -6.39 18.75 16.71
C TYR A 307 -6.52 18.22 15.29
N LEU A 308 -6.50 19.13 14.33
CA LEU A 308 -6.20 18.81 12.93
C LEU A 308 -4.73 19.08 12.68
N TYR A 309 -3.97 18.05 12.39
CA TYR A 309 -2.60 18.14 11.90
C TYR A 309 -2.63 18.27 10.37
N PHE A 310 -1.65 18.97 9.82
CA PHE A 310 -1.53 19.14 8.36
C PHE A 310 -0.12 19.58 7.98
N CYS A 311 0.21 19.45 6.71
CA CYS A 311 1.48 19.92 6.17
C CYS A 311 1.31 21.28 5.53
N ARG A 312 2.20 22.24 5.84
CA ARG A 312 2.19 23.61 5.31
C ARG A 312 3.57 23.97 4.78
N ALA A 313 3.60 24.55 3.58
CA ALA A 313 4.81 25.11 2.99
C ALA A 313 4.59 26.54 2.50
N PRO A 314 5.62 27.42 2.49
CA PRO A 314 5.56 28.68 1.79
C PRO A 314 5.31 28.48 0.28
N LYS A 315 4.49 29.32 -0.29
CA LYS A 315 4.23 29.36 -1.73
C LYS A 315 5.02 30.50 -2.36
N TYR A 316 5.93 30.18 -3.24
CA TYR A 316 6.88 31.14 -3.83
C TYR A 316 6.41 31.78 -5.16
N TRP A 317 5.23 31.41 -5.66
CA TRP A 317 4.64 31.93 -6.89
C TRP A 317 3.23 32.49 -6.67
N THR A 318 2.83 33.41 -7.52
CA THR A 318 1.50 34.04 -7.50
C THR A 318 0.60 33.49 -8.59
N ASP A 319 1.15 33.09 -9.73
CA ASP A 319 0.41 32.48 -10.83
C ASP A 319 0.32 30.96 -10.65
N ASN A 320 -0.89 30.48 -10.40
CA ASN A 320 -1.15 29.05 -10.21
C ASN A 320 -1.20 28.25 -11.52
N ASP A 321 -1.16 28.92 -12.67
CA ASP A 321 -1.23 28.32 -14.01
C ASP A 321 0.15 28.26 -14.68
N ALA A 322 1.09 29.08 -14.23
CA ALA A 322 2.48 29.09 -14.71
C ALA A 322 3.34 28.12 -13.90
N MET A 323 4.11 27.27 -14.58
CA MET A 323 5.03 26.34 -13.94
C MET A 323 6.18 27.07 -13.22
N PRO A 324 6.37 26.89 -11.89
CA PRO A 324 7.44 27.54 -11.12
C PRO A 324 8.75 26.77 -11.26
N LEU A 325 9.37 26.78 -12.44
CA LEU A 325 10.50 25.92 -12.81
C LEU A 325 11.71 26.01 -11.88
N ASP A 326 11.97 27.19 -11.30
CA ASP A 326 13.14 27.41 -10.44
C ASP A 326 12.82 27.30 -8.94
N GLN A 327 11.55 27.43 -8.56
CA GLN A 327 11.13 27.61 -7.16
C GLN A 327 10.54 26.37 -6.53
N PHE A 328 10.03 25.42 -7.31
CA PHE A 328 9.34 24.25 -6.74
C PHE A 328 10.26 23.35 -5.91
N ARG A 329 11.57 23.39 -6.16
CA ARG A 329 12.58 22.62 -5.40
C ARG A 329 12.92 23.24 -4.05
N ASP A 330 12.48 24.47 -3.81
CA ASP A 330 12.65 25.14 -2.51
C ASP A 330 11.47 24.86 -1.56
N VAL A 331 10.36 24.30 -2.08
CA VAL A 331 9.17 23.99 -1.30
C VAL A 331 9.44 22.84 -0.33
N ARG A 332 9.34 23.14 0.96
CA ARG A 332 9.43 22.16 2.04
C ARG A 332 8.26 22.35 3.00
N TYR A 333 7.54 21.29 3.23
CA TYR A 333 6.39 21.29 4.13
C TYR A 333 6.83 21.05 5.56
N SER A 334 6.30 21.86 6.48
CA SER A 334 6.37 21.66 7.93
C SER A 334 5.12 20.95 8.42
N LEU A 335 5.22 20.16 9.48
CA LEU A 335 4.06 19.62 10.18
C LEU A 335 3.50 20.68 11.11
N MET A 336 2.23 21.04 10.90
CA MET A 336 1.46 21.99 11.66
C MET A 336 0.31 21.30 12.38
N ARG A 337 -0.27 21.95 13.39
CA ARG A 337 -1.55 21.58 13.99
C ARG A 337 -2.39 22.81 14.31
N ILE A 338 -3.68 22.61 14.37
CA ILE A 338 -4.66 23.61 14.81
C ILE A 338 -5.69 22.91 15.70
N SER A 339 -6.03 23.49 16.83
CA SER A 339 -7.06 22.92 17.70
C SER A 339 -8.45 23.15 17.12
N TYR A 340 -9.35 22.22 17.39
CA TYR A 340 -10.74 22.24 16.97
C TYR A 340 -11.65 21.69 18.05
N ASP A 341 -12.69 22.43 18.35
CA ASP A 341 -13.75 22.02 19.26
C ASP A 341 -14.98 21.61 18.44
N ILE A 342 -15.31 20.32 18.45
CA ILE A 342 -16.39 19.76 17.63
C ILE A 342 -17.78 20.21 18.09
N ASP A 343 -17.95 20.53 19.38
CA ASP A 343 -19.25 20.92 19.95
C ASP A 343 -19.58 22.37 19.62
N THR A 344 -18.58 23.23 19.57
CA THR A 344 -18.75 24.66 19.27
C THR A 344 -18.38 25.02 17.83
N GLY A 345 -17.66 24.16 17.11
CA GLY A 345 -17.12 24.42 15.78
C GLY A 345 -15.99 25.44 15.75
N GLN A 346 -15.37 25.73 16.90
CA GLN A 346 -14.36 26.77 17.00
C GLN A 346 -12.96 26.24 16.71
N TRP A 347 -12.18 27.06 16.02
CA TRP A 347 -10.78 26.82 15.67
C TRP A 347 -9.86 27.66 16.54
N GLY A 348 -8.78 27.05 17.03
CA GLY A 348 -7.70 27.76 17.72
C GLY A 348 -6.67 28.38 16.77
N ASP A 349 -5.47 28.61 17.25
CA ASP A 349 -4.35 29.11 16.45
C ASP A 349 -3.54 27.96 15.83
N VAL A 350 -2.85 28.26 14.72
CA VAL A 350 -1.97 27.29 14.06
C VAL A 350 -0.62 27.26 14.77
N GLU A 351 -0.18 26.06 15.11
CA GLU A 351 1.09 25.80 15.79
C GLU A 351 2.00 24.94 14.91
N THR A 352 3.30 25.22 14.94
CA THR A 352 4.31 24.37 14.29
C THR A 352 4.68 23.21 15.21
N VAL A 353 4.51 21.98 14.73
CA VAL A 353 4.89 20.75 15.44
C VAL A 353 6.33 20.36 15.08
N LEU A 354 6.61 20.26 13.76
CA LEU A 354 7.96 20.02 13.24
C LEU A 354 8.26 21.01 12.11
N SER A 355 9.37 21.72 12.21
CA SER A 355 9.79 22.70 11.24
C SER A 355 10.63 22.05 10.14
N ALA A 356 10.21 22.22 8.88
CA ALA A 356 10.97 21.79 7.71
C ALA A 356 12.35 22.45 7.63
N GLU A 357 12.45 23.73 8.05
CA GLU A 357 13.71 24.46 8.11
C GLU A 357 14.70 23.80 9.07
N LYS A 358 14.24 23.41 10.27
CA LYS A 358 15.08 22.74 11.28
C LYS A 358 15.46 21.32 10.85
N MET A 359 14.55 20.61 10.18
CA MET A 359 14.79 19.26 9.69
C MET A 359 15.64 19.24 8.40
N GLY A 360 15.69 20.33 7.64
CA GLY A 360 16.29 20.40 6.31
C GLY A 360 15.53 19.60 5.24
N MET A 361 14.32 19.12 5.55
CA MET A 361 13.54 18.19 4.73
C MET A 361 12.08 18.63 4.65
N SER A 362 11.39 18.21 3.59
CA SER A 362 9.96 18.34 3.42
C SER A 362 9.24 17.22 4.15
N ILE A 363 8.23 17.53 4.96
CA ILE A 363 7.46 16.60 5.79
C ILE A 363 6.07 16.43 5.17
N THR A 364 5.70 15.21 4.82
CA THR A 364 4.42 14.89 4.17
C THR A 364 3.78 13.64 4.75
N GLU A 365 2.52 13.40 4.42
CA GLU A 365 1.80 12.15 4.70
C GLU A 365 1.74 11.77 6.21
N PRO A 366 1.44 12.68 7.16
CA PRO A 366 1.35 12.30 8.57
C PRO A 366 0.23 11.28 8.80
N ARG A 367 0.53 10.21 9.59
CA ARG A 367 -0.43 9.17 9.99
C ARG A 367 -0.18 8.77 11.43
N PHE A 368 -1.18 8.97 12.29
CA PHE A 368 -1.09 8.55 13.69
C PHE A 368 -1.35 7.06 13.85
N SER A 369 -0.63 6.43 14.80
CA SER A 369 -1.01 5.13 15.32
C SER A 369 -2.38 5.22 16.01
N PRO A 370 -3.17 4.13 16.07
CA PRO A 370 -4.52 4.15 16.66
C PRO A 370 -4.57 4.64 18.12
N ASP A 371 -3.50 4.46 18.88
CA ASP A 371 -3.35 4.95 20.25
C ASP A 371 -2.88 6.43 20.34
N GLY A 372 -2.57 7.04 19.19
CA GLY A 372 -2.10 8.42 19.10
C GLY A 372 -0.68 8.68 19.59
N ARG A 373 0.04 7.66 20.04
CA ARG A 373 1.39 7.80 20.57
C ARG A 373 2.41 8.11 19.48
N TRP A 374 2.27 7.50 18.32
CA TRP A 374 3.20 7.62 17.21
C TRP A 374 2.56 8.33 16.02
N CYS A 375 3.33 9.19 15.36
CA CYS A 375 2.98 9.72 14.05
C CYS A 375 4.08 9.35 13.06
N VAL A 376 3.76 8.55 12.04
CA VAL A 376 4.68 8.27 10.94
C VAL A 376 4.44 9.25 9.81
N MET A 377 5.52 9.69 9.17
CA MET A 377 5.54 10.69 8.10
C MET A 377 6.54 10.28 7.04
N CYS A 378 6.35 10.75 5.81
CA CYS A 378 7.33 10.65 4.74
C CYS A 378 8.13 11.96 4.67
N LEU A 379 9.45 11.88 4.76
CA LEU A 379 10.37 13.01 4.64
C LEU A 379 11.27 12.83 3.43
N CYS A 380 11.50 13.90 2.66
CA CYS A 380 12.44 13.94 1.54
C CYS A 380 13.04 15.35 1.41
N SER A 381 14.06 15.51 0.58
CA SER A 381 14.77 16.80 0.42
C SER A 381 13.85 17.95 0.02
N TYR A 382 12.88 17.71 -0.83
CA TYR A 382 11.82 18.63 -1.24
C TYR A 382 10.67 17.83 -1.84
N SER A 383 9.54 18.39 -2.09
CA SER A 383 8.40 17.84 -2.83
C SER A 383 7.11 17.75 -2.00
N TYR A 384 6.01 17.74 -2.72
CA TYR A 384 4.68 17.40 -2.23
C TYR A 384 4.50 15.88 -2.08
N GLN A 385 5.23 15.05 -2.84
CA GLN A 385 5.03 13.61 -2.89
C GLN A 385 6.36 12.86 -2.98
N GLY A 386 6.69 12.10 -1.93
CA GLY A 386 7.95 11.36 -1.81
C GLY A 386 8.09 10.13 -2.69
N SER A 387 7.00 9.57 -3.23
CA SER A 387 7.00 8.26 -3.94
C SER A 387 8.01 8.12 -5.09
N PHE A 388 8.46 9.22 -5.65
CA PHE A 388 9.38 9.25 -6.79
C PHE A 388 10.76 9.81 -6.44
N LYS A 389 10.98 10.12 -5.16
CA LYS A 389 12.24 10.61 -4.61
C LYS A 389 13.00 9.46 -3.98
N ALA A 390 14.24 9.21 -4.40
CA ALA A 390 15.06 8.14 -3.83
C ALA A 390 15.39 8.38 -2.34
N ASP A 391 15.44 9.65 -1.94
CA ASP A 391 15.70 10.10 -0.57
C ASP A 391 14.45 10.24 0.31
N ALA A 392 13.32 9.69 -0.14
CA ALA A 392 12.09 9.70 0.64
C ALA A 392 12.06 8.54 1.64
N ASP A 393 12.14 8.88 2.91
CA ASP A 393 12.20 7.96 4.03
C ASP A 393 10.99 8.12 4.97
N LEU A 394 10.64 7.04 5.68
CA LEU A 394 9.68 7.09 6.77
C LEU A 394 10.37 7.54 8.06
N TYR A 395 9.74 8.49 8.73
CA TYR A 395 10.16 8.99 10.05
C TYR A 395 9.03 8.78 11.05
N ILE A 396 9.39 8.51 12.28
CA ILE A 396 8.45 8.33 13.38
C ILE A 396 8.65 9.42 14.42
N LEU A 397 7.55 10.09 14.79
CA LEU A 397 7.45 11.09 15.83
C LEU A 397 6.80 10.48 17.07
N ASP A 398 7.45 10.52 18.21
CA ASP A 398 6.82 10.31 19.51
C ASP A 398 6.06 11.59 19.90
N THR A 399 4.74 11.50 19.94
CA THR A 399 3.87 12.68 20.17
C THR A 399 3.98 13.24 21.60
N ALA A 400 4.46 12.44 22.54
CA ALA A 400 4.62 12.84 23.94
C ALA A 400 5.93 13.57 24.18
N SER A 401 7.04 13.06 23.61
CA SER A 401 8.37 13.67 23.77
C SER A 401 8.70 14.71 22.71
N GLY A 402 8.07 14.63 21.53
CA GLY A 402 8.41 15.43 20.35
C GLY A 402 9.66 14.92 19.61
N GLU A 403 10.23 13.77 19.99
CA GLU A 403 11.36 13.17 19.30
C GLU A 403 10.94 12.62 17.95
N CYS A 404 11.65 13.04 16.89
CA CYS A 404 11.43 12.57 15.53
C CYS A 404 12.71 11.92 14.99
N ARG A 405 12.61 10.68 14.50
CA ARG A 405 13.75 9.89 14.02
C ARG A 405 13.40 9.07 12.78
N PRO A 406 14.39 8.75 11.93
CA PRO A 406 14.16 7.83 10.82
C PRO A 406 13.79 6.42 11.33
N MET A 407 12.99 5.70 10.55
CA MET A 407 12.59 4.33 10.85
C MET A 407 13.62 3.33 10.32
N GLU A 408 13.83 2.23 11.05
CA GLU A 408 14.79 1.18 10.69
C GLU A 408 14.33 0.34 9.49
N CYS A 409 13.06 0.48 9.08
CA CYS A 409 12.51 -0.19 7.90
C CYS A 409 12.84 0.52 6.58
N ASN A 410 13.50 1.67 6.59
CA ASN A 410 13.91 2.40 5.39
C ASN A 410 14.97 1.65 4.57
N SER A 411 15.19 2.09 3.33
CA SER A 411 16.17 1.55 2.40
C SER A 411 16.92 2.70 1.70
N ASP A 412 17.67 2.38 0.66
CA ASP A 412 18.31 3.36 -0.23
C ASP A 412 17.39 3.85 -1.37
N GLN A 413 16.10 3.52 -1.30
CA GLN A 413 15.08 3.90 -2.27
C GLN A 413 13.88 4.51 -1.54
N SER A 414 12.88 5.02 -2.29
CA SER A 414 11.73 5.67 -1.69
C SER A 414 10.87 4.74 -0.84
N GLU A 415 10.45 5.27 0.32
CA GLU A 415 9.38 4.78 1.17
C GLU A 415 8.30 5.85 1.33
N SER A 416 7.03 5.50 1.09
CA SER A 416 5.93 6.48 1.12
C SER A 416 4.57 5.81 1.26
N TRP A 417 3.52 6.60 1.41
CA TRP A 417 2.13 6.14 1.45
C TRP A 417 1.93 4.97 2.41
N HIS A 418 2.12 5.27 3.67
CA HIS A 418 2.01 4.30 4.74
C HIS A 418 0.65 4.36 5.43
N SER A 419 0.26 3.23 6.04
CA SER A 419 -0.92 3.10 6.88
C SER A 419 -0.65 2.19 8.06
N TRP A 420 -1.28 2.46 9.19
CA TRP A 420 -1.23 1.62 10.37
C TRP A 420 -2.29 0.51 10.33
N SER A 421 -1.96 -0.63 10.90
CA SER A 421 -2.97 -1.62 11.29
C SER A 421 -3.79 -1.12 12.48
N SER A 422 -4.99 -1.66 12.62
CA SER A 422 -5.92 -1.26 13.68
C SER A 422 -5.41 -1.48 15.11
N ASN A 423 -4.41 -2.33 15.29
CA ASN A 423 -3.76 -2.57 16.57
C ASN A 423 -2.48 -1.75 16.78
N GLY A 424 -2.08 -0.92 15.80
CA GLY A 424 -0.90 -0.08 15.90
C GLY A 424 0.45 -0.81 15.95
N ARG A 425 0.49 -2.07 15.49
CA ARG A 425 1.72 -2.90 15.49
C ARG A 425 2.29 -3.15 14.10
N TRP A 426 1.51 -2.90 13.06
CA TRP A 426 1.93 -3.12 11.68
C TRP A 426 1.80 -1.84 10.88
N LEU A 427 2.80 -1.59 10.07
CA LEU A 427 2.82 -0.52 9.09
C LEU A 427 2.87 -1.14 7.70
N ALA A 428 1.87 -0.83 6.85
CA ALA A 428 1.93 -1.11 5.42
C ALA A 428 2.43 0.14 4.70
N PHE A 429 3.32 0.00 3.73
CA PHE A 429 3.85 1.14 2.96
C PHE A 429 4.29 0.73 1.56
N SER A 430 4.41 1.70 0.68
CA SER A 430 4.93 1.53 -0.68
C SER A 430 6.42 1.82 -0.71
N SER A 431 7.22 0.94 -1.34
CA SER A 431 8.67 1.13 -1.49
C SER A 431 9.16 0.71 -2.87
N ARG A 432 10.18 1.38 -3.36
CA ARG A 432 10.89 1.08 -4.61
C ARG A 432 12.15 0.24 -4.39
N ARG A 433 12.44 -0.22 -3.17
CA ARG A 433 13.67 -0.92 -2.77
C ARG A 433 14.03 -2.15 -3.59
N ARG A 434 13.06 -2.76 -4.30
CA ARG A 434 13.31 -3.98 -5.06
C ARG A 434 14.12 -3.72 -6.34
N ASP A 435 13.77 -2.68 -7.07
CA ASP A 435 14.30 -2.40 -8.41
C ASP A 435 14.55 -0.91 -8.71
N GLY A 436 14.26 -0.03 -7.76
CA GLY A 436 14.38 1.42 -7.90
C GLY A 436 13.33 2.06 -8.81
N GLN A 437 12.38 1.28 -9.37
CA GLN A 437 11.41 1.77 -10.36
C GLN A 437 9.95 1.56 -9.95
N PHE A 438 9.58 0.36 -9.53
CA PHE A 438 8.20 -0.01 -9.25
C PHE A 438 7.93 -0.08 -7.76
N LEU A 439 6.98 0.71 -7.31
CA LEU A 439 6.47 0.62 -5.94
C LEU A 439 5.87 -0.75 -5.70
N LYS A 440 6.27 -1.39 -4.61
CA LYS A 440 5.69 -2.61 -4.08
C LYS A 440 5.25 -2.37 -2.64
N THR A 441 4.27 -3.14 -2.18
CA THR A 441 3.79 -3.05 -0.80
C THR A 441 4.63 -3.90 0.13
N TYR A 442 5.03 -3.29 1.24
CA TYR A 442 5.77 -3.93 2.32
C TYR A 442 5.02 -3.78 3.65
N PHE A 443 5.25 -4.71 4.55
CA PHE A 443 4.77 -4.67 5.93
C PHE A 443 5.96 -4.64 6.88
N SER A 444 5.97 -3.70 7.81
CA SER A 444 6.95 -3.67 8.91
C SER A 444 6.24 -3.81 10.25
N TYR A 445 6.78 -4.65 11.11
CA TYR A 445 6.39 -4.71 12.50
C TYR A 445 6.99 -3.52 13.26
N VAL A 446 6.17 -2.85 14.06
CA VAL A 446 6.58 -1.74 14.93
C VAL A 446 6.31 -2.15 16.38
N ASP A 447 7.38 -2.27 17.17
CA ASP A 447 7.27 -2.69 18.55
C ASP A 447 6.77 -1.57 19.49
N GLU A 448 6.66 -1.87 20.78
CA GLU A 448 6.15 -0.91 21.79
C GLU A 448 7.02 0.32 21.98
N THR A 449 8.28 0.26 21.57
CA THR A 449 9.23 1.39 21.63
C THR A 449 9.18 2.26 20.37
N GLY A 450 8.33 1.90 19.39
CA GLY A 450 8.26 2.55 18.09
C GLY A 450 9.38 2.15 17.15
N LYS A 451 10.15 1.10 17.47
CA LYS A 451 11.18 0.57 16.59
C LYS A 451 10.53 -0.29 15.50
N SER A 452 10.84 0.04 14.25
CA SER A 452 10.43 -0.76 13.10
C SER A 452 11.44 -1.88 12.81
N HIS A 453 10.96 -2.95 12.20
CA HIS A 453 11.78 -4.13 11.88
C HIS A 453 11.91 -4.29 10.37
N LYS A 454 12.88 -5.16 9.94
CA LYS A 454 13.06 -5.47 8.52
C LYS A 454 11.73 -5.82 7.87
N PRO A 455 11.33 -5.11 6.81
CA PRO A 455 10.00 -5.28 6.25
C PRO A 455 9.87 -6.54 5.41
N LEU A 456 8.65 -7.09 5.42
CA LEU A 456 8.20 -8.21 4.61
C LEU A 456 7.53 -7.69 3.34
N LEU A 457 7.97 -8.14 2.17
CA LEU A 457 7.26 -7.89 0.91
C LEU A 457 5.92 -8.62 0.92
N LEU A 458 4.85 -7.99 0.43
CA LEU A 458 3.52 -8.61 0.27
C LEU A 458 3.66 -9.97 -0.45
N PRO A 459 3.37 -11.11 0.21
CA PRO A 459 3.55 -12.42 -0.40
C PRO A 459 2.65 -12.62 -1.62
N GLN A 460 3.14 -13.29 -2.65
CA GLN A 460 2.41 -13.64 -3.85
C GLN A 460 2.28 -15.17 -3.99
N GLU A 461 1.19 -15.61 -4.65
CA GLU A 461 0.98 -17.04 -4.95
C GLU A 461 2.10 -17.54 -5.85
N ASP A 462 2.38 -16.83 -6.94
CA ASP A 462 3.59 -17.01 -7.74
C ASP A 462 4.71 -16.12 -7.17
N PRO A 463 5.81 -16.69 -6.64
CA PRO A 463 6.90 -15.90 -6.08
C PRO A 463 7.64 -15.04 -7.09
N THR A 464 7.40 -15.23 -8.39
CA THR A 464 8.00 -14.43 -9.47
C THR A 464 7.13 -13.24 -9.91
N ASP A 465 5.89 -13.11 -9.42
CA ASP A 465 4.94 -12.07 -9.86
C ASP A 465 5.52 -10.66 -9.76
N HIS A 466 6.22 -10.36 -8.66
CA HIS A 466 6.86 -9.06 -8.48
C HIS A 466 8.03 -8.79 -9.45
N ASP A 467 8.62 -9.82 -10.06
CA ASP A 467 9.72 -9.67 -11.04
C ASP A 467 9.20 -9.32 -12.43
N TYR A 468 7.99 -9.78 -12.77
CA TYR A 468 7.40 -9.60 -14.11
C TYR A 468 6.35 -8.51 -14.18
N THR A 469 5.72 -8.12 -13.07
CA THR A 469 4.72 -7.06 -13.09
C THR A 469 5.35 -5.68 -13.20
N ILE A 470 4.94 -4.95 -14.23
CA ILE A 470 5.31 -3.52 -14.43
C ILE A 470 4.36 -2.56 -13.71
N LEU A 471 3.48 -3.07 -12.85
CA LEU A 471 2.55 -2.26 -12.09
C LEU A 471 3.16 -1.85 -10.76
N ALA A 472 2.94 -0.58 -10.40
CA ALA A 472 3.20 -0.09 -9.06
C ALA A 472 2.00 -0.39 -8.15
N PHE A 473 2.28 -0.90 -6.95
CA PHE A 473 1.32 -1.12 -5.87
C PHE A 473 1.37 0.10 -4.96
N HIS A 474 0.32 0.89 -4.96
CA HIS A 474 0.35 2.24 -4.41
C HIS A 474 -0.80 2.49 -3.43
N LEU A 475 -0.56 3.32 -2.41
CA LEU A 475 -1.55 3.64 -1.36
C LEU A 475 -2.06 2.40 -0.61
N PRO A 476 -1.18 1.57 -0.05
CA PRO A 476 -1.64 0.42 0.74
C PRO A 476 -2.32 0.91 2.03
N GLU A 477 -3.52 0.40 2.32
CA GLU A 477 -4.24 0.67 3.55
C GLU A 477 -4.76 -0.63 4.17
N LEU A 478 -4.42 -0.87 5.43
CA LEU A 478 -4.83 -2.06 6.18
C LEU A 478 -6.25 -1.89 6.68
N VAL A 479 -7.07 -2.94 6.55
CA VAL A 479 -8.51 -2.92 6.88
C VAL A 479 -8.94 -4.22 7.56
N LYS A 480 -9.83 -4.09 8.53
CA LYS A 480 -10.33 -5.19 9.38
C LYS A 480 -11.12 -6.27 8.64
N GLY A 481 -11.55 -6.02 7.42
CA GLY A 481 -12.35 -6.96 6.63
C GLY A 481 -12.55 -6.52 5.19
N PRO A 482 -13.24 -7.33 4.38
CA PRO A 482 -13.56 -6.97 3.01
C PRO A 482 -14.62 -5.87 2.97
N MET A 483 -14.56 -5.04 1.94
CA MET A 483 -15.60 -4.04 1.67
C MET A 483 -16.91 -4.75 1.32
N PRO A 484 -18.03 -4.42 1.99
CA PRO A 484 -19.30 -5.13 1.81
C PRO A 484 -20.11 -4.65 0.57
N VAL A 485 -19.42 -4.06 -0.43
CA VAL A 485 -20.01 -3.63 -1.70
C VAL A 485 -19.21 -4.18 -2.86
N GLY A 486 -19.92 -4.58 -3.92
CA GLY A 486 -19.33 -5.17 -5.10
C GLY A 486 -18.84 -4.13 -6.12
N ALA A 487 -17.95 -4.56 -7.02
CA ALA A 487 -17.42 -3.73 -8.10
C ALA A 487 -18.53 -3.09 -8.97
N ARG A 488 -19.63 -3.82 -9.18
CA ARG A 488 -20.76 -3.33 -9.97
C ARG A 488 -21.50 -2.18 -9.29
N ASP A 489 -21.71 -2.28 -7.98
CA ASP A 489 -22.42 -1.24 -7.23
C ASP A 489 -21.61 0.05 -7.20
N ILE A 490 -20.28 -0.07 -7.00
CA ILE A 490 -19.35 1.06 -7.05
C ILE A 490 -19.41 1.75 -8.42
N LEU A 491 -19.33 0.97 -9.51
CA LEU A 491 -19.36 1.51 -10.88
C LEU A 491 -20.68 2.19 -11.18
N ASN A 492 -21.81 1.59 -10.80
CA ASN A 492 -23.14 2.18 -11.00
C ASN A 492 -23.26 3.53 -10.29
N VAL A 493 -22.85 3.62 -9.03
CA VAL A 493 -22.91 4.90 -8.29
C VAL A 493 -22.01 5.95 -8.93
N ILE A 494 -20.83 5.58 -9.43
CA ILE A 494 -19.94 6.52 -10.11
C ILE A 494 -20.59 7.08 -11.39
N GLN A 495 -21.24 6.23 -12.20
CA GLN A 495 -21.75 6.59 -13.51
C GLN A 495 -23.16 7.19 -13.47
N GLU A 496 -24.04 6.65 -12.64
CA GLU A 496 -25.48 6.93 -12.70
C GLU A 496 -25.97 7.86 -11.59
N SER A 497 -25.23 7.97 -10.45
CA SER A 497 -25.71 8.77 -9.34
C SER A 497 -25.45 10.26 -9.55
N GLU A 498 -26.44 11.06 -9.24
CA GLU A 498 -26.27 12.50 -9.08
C GLU A 498 -25.33 12.80 -7.90
N LEU A 499 -24.63 13.93 -7.99
CA LEU A 499 -23.80 14.41 -6.90
C LEU A 499 -24.68 14.89 -5.75
N VAL A 500 -24.45 14.35 -4.57
CA VAL A 500 -25.08 14.87 -3.35
C VAL A 500 -24.39 16.19 -3.00
N THR A 501 -25.14 17.29 -3.14
CA THR A 501 -24.70 18.63 -2.78
C THR A 501 -25.30 19.01 -1.44
N GLY A 502 -24.46 19.46 -0.51
CA GLY A 502 -24.92 20.13 0.70
C GLY A 502 -24.89 21.64 0.53
N ASP A 503 -25.53 22.35 1.44
CA ASP A 503 -25.43 23.80 1.50
C ASP A 503 -23.98 24.19 1.83
N ALA A 504 -23.40 25.11 1.03
CA ALA A 504 -22.10 25.65 1.32
C ALA A 504 -22.20 26.54 2.57
N MET A 505 -21.72 26.06 3.71
CA MET A 505 -21.70 26.87 4.92
C MET A 505 -20.71 28.03 4.81
N THR A 506 -21.13 29.17 5.31
CA THR A 506 -20.40 30.44 5.29
C THR A 506 -19.36 30.45 6.40
N GLY A 507 -18.14 30.16 6.04
CA GLY A 507 -16.98 30.42 6.88
C GLY A 507 -15.77 30.61 5.99
N ALA A 508 -15.21 31.82 5.98
CA ALA A 508 -14.01 32.26 5.28
C ALA A 508 -13.89 31.97 3.78
N SER A 509 -13.35 32.91 3.08
CA SER A 509 -13.10 32.89 1.61
C SER A 509 -12.01 31.88 1.23
N PRO A 510 -12.32 30.70 0.67
CA PRO A 510 -11.33 29.99 -0.11
C PRO A 510 -11.06 30.77 -1.40
N ARG A 511 -9.85 30.71 -1.88
CA ARG A 511 -9.43 31.36 -3.12
C ARG A 511 -10.28 30.93 -4.29
N ALA A 512 -10.59 31.89 -5.17
CA ALA A 512 -10.96 31.57 -6.52
C ALA A 512 -9.81 30.79 -7.18
N ALA A 513 -9.90 29.47 -7.21
CA ALA A 513 -9.07 28.67 -8.09
C ALA A 513 -9.49 29.07 -9.51
N GLY A 514 -8.54 29.61 -10.26
CA GLY A 514 -8.76 29.96 -11.66
C GLY A 514 -9.40 28.77 -12.38
N SER A 515 -10.40 29.05 -13.19
CA SER A 515 -11.16 28.09 -13.96
C SER A 515 -10.28 27.41 -15.00
N ALA A 516 -9.64 26.31 -14.61
CA ALA A 516 -9.13 25.35 -15.57
C ALA A 516 -9.75 24.01 -15.20
N ALA A 517 -10.64 23.53 -16.05
CA ALA A 517 -10.84 22.10 -16.19
C ALA A 517 -9.45 21.43 -16.20
N PRO A 518 -9.24 20.22 -15.63
CA PRO A 518 -7.97 19.54 -15.70
C PRO A 518 -7.57 19.51 -17.15
N GLY A 519 -6.58 20.33 -17.50
CA GLY A 519 -6.17 20.55 -18.87
C GLY A 519 -5.87 19.22 -19.50
N ALA A 520 -6.60 18.88 -20.54
CA ALA A 520 -6.14 17.89 -21.49
C ALA A 520 -4.72 18.31 -21.82
N TYR A 521 -3.75 17.45 -21.52
CA TYR A 521 -2.35 17.60 -21.88
C TYR A 521 -2.31 17.92 -23.39
N LYS A 522 -2.05 19.17 -23.75
CA LYS A 522 -1.63 19.48 -25.10
C LYS A 522 -0.18 19.00 -25.20
N THR A 523 0.02 17.87 -25.84
CA THR A 523 1.33 17.50 -26.36
C THR A 523 1.82 18.64 -27.24
N PRO A 524 3.02 19.22 -26.99
CA PRO A 524 3.61 20.14 -27.94
C PRO A 524 3.99 19.35 -29.19
N GLY A 525 3.40 19.71 -30.34
CA GLY A 525 3.86 19.35 -31.66
C GLY A 525 3.55 17.92 -32.10
N GLY A 526 2.32 17.62 -32.48
CA GLY A 526 1.99 16.61 -33.45
C GLY A 526 1.57 17.32 -34.74
N ASP A 527 2.55 17.58 -35.59
CA ASP A 527 2.31 18.10 -36.92
C ASP A 527 1.55 17.08 -37.76
N LYS A 528 0.59 17.57 -38.50
CA LYS A 528 -0.20 16.80 -39.47
C LYS A 528 0.75 16.20 -40.52
N ARG A 529 0.78 14.90 -40.63
CA ARG A 529 0.86 14.17 -41.92
C ARG A 529 0.18 12.82 -41.81
#